data_3d6818b6e26a4f4567a594e444c83d5a
#
_entry.id   3d6818b6e26a4f4567a594e444c83d5a
#
_cell.length_a   1.000
_cell.length_b   1.000
_cell.length_c   1.000
_cell.angle_alpha   90.00
_cell.angle_beta   90.00
_cell.angle_gamma   90.00
#
_symmetry.space_group_name_H-M   'P 1'
#
loop_
_entity.id
_entity.type
_entity.pdbx_description
1 polymer ?
#
loop_
_entity_poly.entity_id
_entity_poly.type
_entity_poly.pdbx_seq_one_letter_code
_entity_poly.pdbx_strand_id
1 'polypeptide(L)'
;MTRVRGPAVPVARPRTATARVESNRPVIPGLFEVALALPPDWGPAQPGQFVQLECPPPELFGLRRPFSLAGCRPVLGGVEVRIVYGAVGMRTYALAQAQPGVQLLLTGPLGHSFEPIPERRAVLLGGGRGLAPVLMLAEQLGRGGAGIPATVLLHGARTASQLIPVPDSPCEVRLATDDGSAGFHGTLVDLLQSMLDAGDLREGRDALYACGPNRMLAALAEWSAERDLPCQVSLETHFGCGLGICAGCAVPVKATAGAEVSAFDRFVFLCREGPVMDAQRVEWAGVRT
;
A
#
# COMPACT_ATOMS: atom_id res chain seq x y z
N MET A 1 1.37 23.90 -15.24
CA MET A 1 1.23 23.92 -13.79
C MET A 1 2.53 23.42 -13.16
N THR A 2 3.26 24.29 -12.48
CA THR A 2 4.56 24.00 -11.86
C THR A 2 4.32 23.13 -10.63
N ARG A 3 4.85 21.89 -10.62
CA ARG A 3 4.81 21.02 -9.44
C ARG A 3 5.54 21.72 -8.30
N VAL A 4 4.81 22.18 -7.28
CA VAL A 4 5.40 22.52 -5.99
C VAL A 4 5.78 21.18 -5.34
N ARG A 5 7.05 20.79 -5.45
CA ARG A 5 7.60 19.71 -4.63
C ARG A 5 7.60 20.21 -3.20
N GLY A 6 6.76 19.63 -2.34
CA GLY A 6 6.92 19.75 -0.91
C GLY A 6 8.34 19.30 -0.49
N PRO A 7 8.80 19.63 0.73
CA PRO A 7 10.11 19.24 1.20
C PRO A 7 10.23 17.71 1.06
N ALA A 8 11.20 17.26 0.25
CA ALA A 8 11.44 15.84 0.03
C ALA A 8 11.74 15.19 1.38
N VAL A 9 10.82 14.34 1.85
CA VAL A 9 11.11 13.47 3.00
C VAL A 9 12.33 12.63 2.60
N PRO A 10 13.41 12.61 3.41
CA PRO A 10 14.58 11.83 3.06
C PRO A 10 14.18 10.36 2.89
N VAL A 11 14.25 9.85 1.68
CA VAL A 11 14.02 8.43 1.42
C VAL A 11 15.17 7.68 2.09
N ALA A 12 14.86 6.89 3.12
CA ALA A 12 15.85 6.06 3.78
C ALA A 12 16.53 5.16 2.73
N ARG A 13 17.86 5.07 2.78
CA ARG A 13 18.58 4.17 1.87
C ARG A 13 18.21 2.73 2.23
N PRO A 14 17.85 1.88 1.25
CA PRO A 14 17.54 0.49 1.50
C PRO A 14 18.70 -0.22 2.22
N ARG A 15 18.39 -0.93 3.29
CA ARG A 15 19.36 -1.71 4.06
C ARG A 15 18.88 -3.15 4.19
N THR A 16 19.82 -4.07 4.27
CA THR A 16 19.51 -5.44 4.68
C THR A 16 19.84 -5.57 6.15
N ALA A 17 18.87 -6.03 6.94
CA ALA A 17 19.03 -6.26 8.37
C ALA A 17 18.40 -7.59 8.78
N THR A 18 18.86 -8.12 9.90
CA THR A 18 18.19 -9.23 10.57
C THR A 18 17.01 -8.68 11.36
N ALA A 19 15.82 -9.12 11.01
CA ALA A 19 14.58 -8.81 11.69
C ALA A 19 14.22 -9.96 12.63
N ARG A 20 13.84 -9.66 13.87
CA ARG A 20 13.36 -10.66 14.83
C ARG A 20 11.84 -10.63 14.89
N VAL A 21 11.21 -11.78 14.77
CA VAL A 21 9.75 -11.91 14.94
C VAL A 21 9.39 -11.61 16.40
N GLU A 22 8.56 -10.60 16.61
CA GLU A 22 8.00 -10.25 17.93
C GLU A 22 6.66 -10.93 18.16
N SER A 23 5.82 -10.91 17.14
CA SER A 23 4.53 -11.60 17.12
C SER A 23 4.16 -12.02 15.71
N ASN A 24 3.38 -13.07 15.59
CA ASN A 24 2.84 -13.53 14.33
C ASN A 24 1.48 -14.18 14.62
N ARG A 25 0.40 -13.56 14.15
CA ARG A 25 -0.95 -13.95 14.55
C ARG A 25 -1.93 -13.95 13.38
N PRO A 26 -2.92 -14.82 13.36
CA PRO A 26 -4.01 -14.74 12.40
C PRO A 26 -4.85 -13.47 12.65
N VAL A 27 -5.28 -12.82 11.57
CA VAL A 27 -6.18 -11.65 11.58
C VAL A 27 -7.59 -12.08 11.16
N ILE A 28 -7.68 -12.75 10.03
CA ILE A 28 -8.86 -13.45 9.52
C ILE A 28 -8.39 -14.76 8.88
N PRO A 29 -9.27 -15.70 8.53
CA PRO A 29 -8.86 -16.96 7.89
C PRO A 29 -7.95 -16.75 6.68
N GLY A 30 -6.75 -17.34 6.72
CA GLY A 30 -5.72 -17.23 5.67
C GLY A 30 -4.92 -15.93 5.63
N LEU A 31 -5.22 -14.96 6.49
CA LEU A 31 -4.50 -13.70 6.61
C LEU A 31 -3.84 -13.58 7.99
N PHE A 32 -2.60 -13.15 8.01
CA PHE A 32 -1.78 -13.02 9.21
C PHE A 32 -1.18 -11.61 9.32
N GLU A 33 -0.89 -11.21 10.56
CA GLU A 33 -0.05 -10.05 10.86
C GLU A 33 1.21 -10.51 11.55
N VAL A 34 2.36 -10.08 11.05
CA VAL A 34 3.66 -10.27 11.71
C VAL A 34 4.22 -8.91 12.11
N ALA A 35 4.67 -8.83 13.37
CA ALA A 35 5.47 -7.71 13.87
C ALA A 35 6.94 -8.13 13.94
N LEU A 36 7.81 -7.31 13.39
CA LEU A 36 9.25 -7.55 13.26
C LEU A 36 10.04 -6.43 13.93
N ALA A 37 10.93 -6.77 14.84
CA ALA A 37 11.90 -5.84 15.41
C ALA A 37 13.15 -5.75 14.53
N LEU A 38 13.57 -4.53 14.26
CA LEU A 38 14.73 -4.18 13.44
C LEU A 38 15.68 -3.29 14.22
N PRO A 39 16.99 -3.27 13.92
CA PRO A 39 17.94 -2.40 14.59
C PRO A 39 17.64 -0.91 14.34
N PRO A 40 18.07 0.01 15.21
CA PRO A 40 17.72 1.43 15.15
C PRO A 40 18.24 2.13 13.89
N ASP A 41 19.32 1.64 13.33
CA ASP A 41 19.94 2.18 12.11
C ASP A 41 19.21 1.76 10.82
N TRP A 42 18.18 0.88 10.90
CA TRP A 42 17.35 0.53 9.74
C TRP A 42 16.55 1.75 9.24
N GLY A 43 16.18 2.64 10.16
CA GLY A 43 15.52 3.90 9.86
C GLY A 43 14.00 3.80 9.71
N PRO A 44 13.32 4.95 9.58
CA PRO A 44 11.88 4.99 9.41
C PRO A 44 11.48 4.58 7.98
N ALA A 45 10.35 3.89 7.87
CA ALA A 45 9.68 3.67 6.60
C ALA A 45 8.45 4.58 6.46
N GLN A 46 8.05 4.82 5.21
CA GLN A 46 6.91 5.67 4.88
C GLN A 46 5.73 4.82 4.34
N PRO A 47 4.47 5.28 4.51
CA PRO A 47 3.29 4.61 3.97
C PRO A 47 3.38 4.38 2.46
N GLY A 48 3.07 3.18 2.01
CA GLY A 48 3.19 2.78 0.60
C GLY A 48 4.50 2.08 0.27
N GLN A 49 5.55 2.24 1.08
CA GLN A 49 6.79 1.49 0.90
C GLN A 49 6.61 0.01 1.25
N PHE A 50 7.52 -0.82 0.73
CA PHE A 50 7.53 -2.26 0.93
C PHE A 50 8.91 -2.75 1.39
N VAL A 51 8.97 -4.01 1.78
CA VAL A 51 10.21 -4.73 2.11
C VAL A 51 10.29 -6.03 1.34
N GLN A 52 11.51 -6.51 1.13
CA GLN A 52 11.80 -7.85 0.66
C GLN A 52 12.20 -8.72 1.86
N LEU A 53 11.33 -9.65 2.25
CA LEU A 53 11.52 -10.54 3.40
C LEU A 53 11.92 -11.94 2.94
N GLU A 54 12.94 -12.48 3.58
CA GLU A 54 13.31 -13.89 3.45
C GLU A 54 12.38 -14.74 4.31
N CYS A 55 11.48 -15.47 3.66
CA CYS A 55 10.55 -16.34 4.36
C CYS A 55 11.18 -17.71 4.65
N PRO A 56 10.89 -18.32 5.81
CA PRO A 56 11.39 -19.66 6.15
C PRO A 56 10.92 -20.73 5.15
N PRO A 57 11.55 -21.91 5.12
CA PRO A 57 12.86 -22.18 5.72
C PRO A 57 13.99 -21.62 4.85
N PRO A 58 15.10 -21.16 5.45
CA PRO A 58 16.19 -20.53 4.72
C PRO A 58 16.91 -21.48 3.75
N GLU A 59 16.85 -22.79 3.99
CA GLU A 59 17.44 -23.84 3.15
C GLU A 59 16.73 -23.98 1.79
N LEU A 60 15.49 -23.53 1.69
CA LEU A 60 14.79 -23.47 0.42
C LEU A 60 15.31 -22.28 -0.40
N PHE A 61 16.16 -22.57 -1.36
CA PHE A 61 16.63 -21.58 -2.32
C PHE A 61 15.44 -20.85 -2.99
N GLY A 62 15.49 -19.54 -3.03
CA GLY A 62 14.45 -18.75 -3.69
C GLY A 62 14.52 -17.27 -3.37
N LEU A 63 13.80 -16.50 -4.17
CA LEU A 63 13.71 -15.06 -4.01
C LEU A 63 12.98 -14.70 -2.71
N ARG A 64 13.39 -13.61 -2.09
CA ARG A 64 12.64 -12.94 -1.02
C ARG A 64 11.23 -12.59 -1.49
N ARG A 65 10.32 -12.36 -0.57
CA ARG A 65 8.93 -11.97 -0.88
C ARG A 65 8.71 -10.51 -0.57
N PRO A 66 8.07 -9.77 -1.49
CA PRO A 66 7.69 -8.39 -1.26
C PRO A 66 6.49 -8.33 -0.33
N PHE A 67 6.55 -7.44 0.64
CA PHE A 67 5.43 -7.14 1.52
C PHE A 67 5.31 -5.64 1.74
N SER A 68 4.12 -5.11 1.52
CA SER A 68 3.79 -3.74 1.91
C SER A 68 3.80 -3.63 3.43
N LEU A 69 4.24 -2.49 3.93
CA LEU A 69 4.23 -2.21 5.36
C LEU A 69 2.84 -1.75 5.80
N ALA A 70 2.36 -2.33 6.88
CA ALA A 70 1.12 -1.95 7.57
C ALA A 70 1.36 -0.99 8.73
N GLY A 71 2.61 -0.81 9.13
CA GLY A 71 3.02 0.12 10.18
C GLY A 71 4.52 0.13 10.36
N CYS A 72 5.02 1.25 10.86
CA CYS A 72 6.41 1.44 11.25
C CYS A 72 6.46 2.40 12.43
N ARG A 73 7.07 1.98 13.54
CA ARG A 73 7.20 2.82 14.72
C ARG A 73 8.53 2.62 15.44
N PRO A 74 9.08 3.68 16.05
CA PRO A 74 10.22 3.53 16.95
C PRO A 74 9.81 2.74 18.19
N VAL A 75 10.71 1.87 18.64
CA VAL A 75 10.59 1.12 19.91
C VAL A 75 11.91 1.21 20.67
N LEU A 76 11.92 0.78 21.93
CA LEU A 76 13.15 0.74 22.69
C LEU A 76 14.15 -0.19 22.01
N GLY A 77 15.31 0.37 21.62
CA GLY A 77 16.38 -0.38 20.98
C GLY A 77 16.23 -0.60 19.46
N GLY A 78 15.25 0.02 18.80
CA GLY A 78 15.12 -0.15 17.36
C GLY A 78 13.85 0.39 16.72
N VAL A 79 13.42 -0.30 15.68
CA VAL A 79 12.21 -0.01 14.91
C VAL A 79 11.36 -1.28 14.84
N GLU A 80 10.07 -1.15 15.08
CA GLU A 80 9.10 -2.20 14.81
C GLU A 80 8.39 -1.93 13.48
N VAL A 81 8.35 -2.93 12.60
CA VAL A 81 7.52 -2.89 11.40
C VAL A 81 6.44 -3.96 11.48
N ARG A 82 5.25 -3.64 10.96
CA ARG A 82 4.12 -4.57 10.85
C ARG A 82 3.83 -4.87 9.39
N ILE A 83 3.55 -6.12 9.10
CA ILE A 83 3.22 -6.63 7.77
C ILE A 83 1.95 -7.47 7.89
N VAL A 84 0.94 -7.16 7.06
CA VAL A 84 -0.25 -8.01 6.89
C VAL A 84 -0.09 -8.80 5.60
N TYR A 85 -0.21 -10.14 5.68
CA TYR A 85 0.08 -11.00 4.54
C TYR A 85 -0.85 -12.22 4.47
N GLY A 86 -1.06 -12.70 3.24
CA GLY A 86 -1.80 -13.94 3.00
C GLY A 86 -0.88 -15.16 2.99
N ALA A 87 -1.28 -16.23 3.65
CA ALA A 87 -0.65 -17.54 3.50
C ALA A 87 -1.18 -18.20 2.21
N VAL A 88 -0.52 -17.93 1.07
CA VAL A 88 -0.99 -18.34 -0.26
C VAL A 88 -0.05 -19.30 -0.98
N GLY A 89 1.10 -19.62 -0.39
CA GLY A 89 2.09 -20.52 -0.97
C GLY A 89 3.07 -21.00 0.08
N MET A 90 3.88 -22.00 -0.27
CA MET A 90 4.80 -22.70 0.67
C MET A 90 5.57 -21.75 1.59
N ARG A 91 6.15 -20.68 1.05
CA ARG A 91 6.95 -19.69 1.81
C ARG A 91 6.09 -18.90 2.80
N THR A 92 4.91 -18.45 2.39
CA THR A 92 4.02 -17.69 3.27
C THR A 92 3.31 -18.58 4.27
N TYR A 93 3.07 -19.87 3.95
CA TYR A 93 2.64 -20.86 4.94
C TYR A 93 3.72 -21.12 6.00
N ALA A 94 4.99 -21.23 5.59
CA ALA A 94 6.09 -21.37 6.54
C ALA A 94 6.28 -20.10 7.39
N LEU A 95 6.12 -18.92 6.80
CA LEU A 95 6.14 -17.68 7.56
C LEU A 95 5.01 -17.65 8.61
N ALA A 96 3.81 -18.15 8.28
CA ALA A 96 2.68 -18.21 9.21
C ALA A 96 2.93 -19.12 10.42
N GLN A 97 3.92 -20.03 10.36
CA GLN A 97 4.35 -20.88 11.47
C GLN A 97 5.54 -20.29 12.26
N ALA A 98 6.10 -19.16 11.79
CA ALA A 98 7.25 -18.55 12.45
C ALA A 98 6.87 -18.06 13.86
N GLN A 99 7.58 -18.53 14.87
CA GLN A 99 7.36 -18.19 16.26
C GLN A 99 8.13 -16.92 16.66
N PRO A 100 7.71 -16.21 17.71
CA PRO A 100 8.50 -15.15 18.29
C PRO A 100 9.94 -15.59 18.57
N GLY A 101 10.90 -14.70 18.27
CA GLY A 101 12.33 -14.96 18.38
C GLY A 101 12.99 -15.46 17.09
N VAL A 102 12.24 -15.96 16.10
CA VAL A 102 12.80 -16.34 14.78
C VAL A 102 13.42 -15.12 14.11
N GLN A 103 14.60 -15.32 13.52
CA GLN A 103 15.33 -14.30 12.79
C GLN A 103 15.16 -14.48 11.28
N LEU A 104 14.85 -13.38 10.59
CA LEU A 104 14.58 -13.34 9.15
C LEU A 104 15.40 -12.21 8.53
N LEU A 105 15.97 -12.41 7.34
CA LEU A 105 16.60 -11.32 6.62
C LEU A 105 15.54 -10.45 5.92
N LEU A 106 15.65 -9.15 6.11
CA LEU A 106 14.75 -8.16 5.52
C LEU A 106 15.56 -7.08 4.82
N THR A 107 15.18 -6.75 3.60
CA THR A 107 15.75 -5.61 2.86
C THR A 107 14.69 -4.55 2.66
N GLY A 108 14.98 -3.32 3.04
CA GLY A 108 14.09 -2.17 2.89
C GLY A 108 14.57 -0.95 3.66
N PRO A 109 13.71 0.09 3.76
CA PRO A 109 12.46 0.25 3.00
C PRO A 109 12.73 0.46 1.51
N LEU A 110 11.81 -0.01 0.67
CA LEU A 110 11.93 0.00 -0.78
C LEU A 110 10.74 0.75 -1.40
N GLY A 111 10.95 1.31 -2.59
CA GLY A 111 9.91 1.99 -3.36
C GLY A 111 9.53 3.37 -2.82
N HIS A 112 8.58 3.99 -3.51
CA HIS A 112 8.06 5.32 -3.18
C HIS A 112 6.86 5.22 -2.24
N SER A 113 6.68 6.27 -1.44
CA SER A 113 5.57 6.42 -0.50
C SER A 113 4.41 7.20 -1.11
N PHE A 114 3.26 7.15 -0.45
CA PHE A 114 2.21 8.12 -0.67
C PHE A 114 2.71 9.54 -0.32
N GLU A 115 2.29 10.51 -1.12
CA GLU A 115 2.59 11.94 -0.94
C GLU A 115 1.25 12.68 -0.71
N PRO A 116 0.78 12.82 0.55
CA PRO A 116 -0.46 13.54 0.83
C PRO A 116 -0.41 14.97 0.34
N ILE A 117 -1.48 15.40 -0.32
CA ILE A 117 -1.61 16.76 -0.86
C ILE A 117 -2.02 17.69 0.30
N PRO A 118 -1.20 18.72 0.64
CA PRO A 118 -1.55 19.67 1.67
C PRO A 118 -2.92 20.33 1.40
N GLU A 119 -3.64 20.64 2.48
CA GLU A 119 -4.96 21.31 2.44
C GLU A 119 -6.11 20.48 1.83
N ARG A 120 -5.82 19.28 1.26
CA ARG A 120 -6.85 18.35 0.81
C ARG A 120 -7.13 17.28 1.86
N ARG A 121 -8.40 16.98 2.08
CA ARG A 121 -8.78 15.85 2.93
C ARG A 121 -8.34 14.55 2.24
N ALA A 122 -7.69 13.67 2.99
CA ALA A 122 -7.30 12.38 2.49
C ALA A 122 -8.48 11.39 2.59
N VAL A 123 -8.90 10.83 1.46
CA VAL A 123 -9.84 9.72 1.36
C VAL A 123 -9.03 8.48 1.03
N LEU A 124 -8.94 7.57 1.99
CA LEU A 124 -8.11 6.38 1.94
C LEU A 124 -8.96 5.17 1.54
N LEU A 125 -8.50 4.39 0.57
CA LEU A 125 -9.24 3.23 0.05
C LEU A 125 -8.40 1.96 0.15
N GLY A 126 -8.84 1.01 0.97
CA GLY A 126 -8.21 -0.30 1.15
C GLY A 126 -9.07 -1.45 0.66
N GLY A 127 -8.71 -2.07 -0.47
CA GLY A 127 -9.37 -3.27 -0.98
C GLY A 127 -8.73 -4.56 -0.47
N GLY A 128 -9.40 -5.33 0.39
CA GLY A 128 -8.85 -6.56 0.96
C GLY A 128 -7.49 -6.33 1.63
N ARG A 129 -6.46 -7.07 1.22
CA ARG A 129 -5.08 -6.94 1.76
C ARG A 129 -4.43 -5.58 1.47
N GLY A 130 -4.90 -4.87 0.46
CA GLY A 130 -4.45 -3.51 0.17
C GLY A 130 -4.79 -2.50 1.26
N LEU A 131 -5.54 -2.91 2.29
CA LEU A 131 -5.76 -2.10 3.48
C LEU A 131 -4.44 -1.76 4.21
N ALA A 132 -3.44 -2.67 4.22
CA ALA A 132 -2.22 -2.54 5.00
C ALA A 132 -1.44 -1.22 4.78
N PRO A 133 -1.02 -0.85 3.55
CA PRO A 133 -0.29 0.40 3.33
C PRO A 133 -1.16 1.65 3.56
N VAL A 134 -2.47 1.54 3.40
CA VAL A 134 -3.42 2.65 3.63
C VAL A 134 -3.63 2.88 5.13
N LEU A 135 -3.62 1.82 5.94
CA LEU A 135 -3.64 1.94 7.41
C LEU A 135 -2.42 2.67 7.93
N MET A 136 -1.25 2.34 7.41
CA MET A 136 -0.03 3.05 7.79
C MET A 136 -0.12 4.55 7.45
N LEU A 137 -0.76 4.90 6.32
CA LEU A 137 -1.03 6.29 5.95
C LEU A 137 -2.05 6.93 6.92
N ALA A 138 -3.13 6.23 7.26
CA ALA A 138 -4.11 6.71 8.23
C ALA A 138 -3.47 7.00 9.60
N GLU A 139 -2.61 6.10 10.09
CA GLU A 139 -1.87 6.29 11.35
C GLU A 139 -0.94 7.51 11.29
N GLN A 140 -0.25 7.72 10.17
CA GLN A 140 0.64 8.87 9.99
C GLN A 140 -0.15 10.19 9.99
N LEU A 141 -1.26 10.25 9.29
CA LEU A 141 -2.11 11.45 9.21
C LEU A 141 -2.83 11.72 10.53
N GLY A 142 -3.30 10.68 11.23
CA GLY A 142 -4.03 10.80 12.50
C GLY A 142 -3.16 11.24 13.67
N ARG A 143 -1.84 11.04 13.61
CA ARG A 143 -0.89 11.49 14.66
C ARG A 143 -0.63 13.00 14.66
N GLY A 144 -1.24 13.72 13.76
CA GLY A 144 -1.20 15.18 13.75
C GLY A 144 0.04 15.79 13.09
N GLY A 145 -0.18 16.77 12.32
CA GLY A 145 0.84 17.64 11.75
C GLY A 145 0.82 17.55 10.22
N ALA A 146 0.39 18.50 9.57
CA ALA A 146 0.59 18.90 8.20
C ALA A 146 -0.64 19.60 7.61
N GLY A 147 -1.56 20.13 8.44
CA GLY A 147 -2.71 20.87 7.91
C GLY A 147 -3.64 20.05 7.01
N ILE A 148 -3.59 18.70 7.13
CA ILE A 148 -4.50 17.83 6.36
C ILE A 148 -5.80 17.71 7.14
N PRO A 149 -6.96 18.06 6.51
CA PRO A 149 -8.27 17.91 7.12
C PRO A 149 -8.59 16.47 7.49
N ALA A 150 -9.60 16.27 8.33
CA ALA A 150 -10.00 14.95 8.84
C ALA A 150 -10.06 13.89 7.73
N THR A 151 -9.32 12.81 7.94
CA THR A 151 -9.21 11.67 7.02
C THR A 151 -10.41 10.73 7.16
N VAL A 152 -10.79 10.07 6.09
CA VAL A 152 -11.76 8.95 6.11
C VAL A 152 -11.12 7.72 5.46
N LEU A 153 -11.33 6.55 6.05
CA LEU A 153 -10.87 5.26 5.54
C LEU A 153 -12.05 4.44 5.03
N LEU A 154 -12.02 4.12 3.75
CA LEU A 154 -12.97 3.22 3.12
C LEU A 154 -12.33 1.85 2.99
N HIS A 155 -12.90 0.83 3.62
CA HIS A 155 -12.40 -0.54 3.54
C HIS A 155 -13.41 -1.44 2.85
N GLY A 156 -12.99 -2.09 1.75
CA GLY A 156 -13.83 -2.93 0.92
C GLY A 156 -13.35 -4.38 0.86
N ALA A 157 -14.32 -5.28 0.79
CA ALA A 157 -14.11 -6.71 0.56
C ALA A 157 -15.29 -7.32 -0.20
N ARG A 158 -15.16 -8.56 -0.68
CA ARG A 158 -16.30 -9.25 -1.30
C ARG A 158 -17.41 -9.60 -0.30
N THR A 159 -17.01 -9.97 0.91
CA THR A 159 -17.91 -10.39 1.99
C THR A 159 -17.43 -9.88 3.34
N ALA A 160 -18.31 -9.81 4.34
CA ALA A 160 -17.97 -9.41 5.71
C ALA A 160 -16.83 -10.23 6.32
N SER A 161 -16.75 -11.53 6.01
CA SER A 161 -15.71 -12.43 6.53
C SER A 161 -14.30 -12.14 5.99
N GLN A 162 -14.19 -11.34 4.93
CA GLN A 162 -12.93 -10.91 4.31
C GLN A 162 -12.51 -9.50 4.72
N LEU A 163 -13.35 -8.78 5.48
CA LEU A 163 -12.99 -7.50 6.05
C LEU A 163 -11.93 -7.67 7.14
N ILE A 164 -10.85 -6.91 7.03
CA ILE A 164 -9.80 -6.87 8.05
C ILE A 164 -10.28 -5.94 9.18
N PRO A 165 -10.32 -6.37 10.44
CA PRO A 165 -10.71 -5.51 11.56
C PRO A 165 -9.76 -4.31 11.72
N VAL A 166 -10.34 -3.14 11.98
CA VAL A 166 -9.60 -1.89 12.24
C VAL A 166 -10.11 -1.26 13.55
N PRO A 167 -9.93 -1.93 14.71
CA PRO A 167 -10.55 -1.50 15.96
C PRO A 167 -10.07 -0.14 16.45
N ASP A 168 -8.79 0.16 16.27
CA ASP A 168 -8.14 1.39 16.77
C ASP A 168 -7.83 2.37 15.63
N SER A 169 -8.78 2.53 14.69
CA SER A 169 -8.58 3.45 13.57
C SER A 169 -8.43 4.89 14.06
N PRO A 170 -7.41 5.62 13.56
CA PRO A 170 -7.22 7.03 13.89
C PRO A 170 -8.21 7.98 13.18
N CYS A 171 -9.09 7.44 12.33
CA CYS A 171 -10.06 8.18 11.54
C CYS A 171 -11.37 7.42 11.39
N GLU A 172 -12.40 8.08 10.85
CA GLU A 172 -13.66 7.44 10.47
C GLU A 172 -13.42 6.29 9.50
N VAL A 173 -14.07 5.14 9.75
CA VAL A 173 -14.00 3.96 8.87
C VAL A 173 -15.39 3.69 8.30
N ARG A 174 -15.47 3.61 6.97
CA ARG A 174 -16.65 3.16 6.25
C ARG A 174 -16.36 1.84 5.55
N LEU A 175 -17.24 0.88 5.70
CA LEU A 175 -17.11 -0.46 5.13
C LEU A 175 -17.98 -0.59 3.90
N ALA A 176 -17.51 -1.36 2.91
CA ALA A 176 -18.28 -1.80 1.76
C ALA A 176 -18.06 -3.29 1.49
N THR A 177 -19.12 -4.02 1.16
CA THR A 177 -19.01 -5.41 0.71
C THR A 177 -19.81 -5.62 -0.56
N ASP A 178 -19.23 -6.36 -1.51
CA ASP A 178 -19.86 -6.61 -2.81
C ASP A 178 -21.20 -7.33 -2.65
N ASP A 179 -21.32 -8.21 -1.63
CA ASP A 179 -22.55 -8.97 -1.33
C ASP A 179 -23.52 -8.27 -0.34
N GLY A 180 -23.16 -7.10 0.17
CA GLY A 180 -23.96 -6.35 1.15
C GLY A 180 -23.99 -6.96 2.55
N SER A 181 -23.12 -7.92 2.87
CA SER A 181 -23.10 -8.59 4.19
C SER A 181 -22.58 -7.71 5.32
N ALA A 182 -21.90 -6.58 5.01
CA ALA A 182 -21.52 -5.56 5.98
C ALA A 182 -21.30 -4.20 5.31
N GLY A 183 -21.72 -3.12 5.99
CA GLY A 183 -21.54 -1.76 5.51
C GLY A 183 -22.37 -1.43 4.27
N PHE A 184 -21.78 -0.66 3.35
CA PHE A 184 -22.39 -0.32 2.07
C PHE A 184 -22.43 -1.55 1.15
N HIS A 185 -23.58 -1.78 0.49
CA HIS A 185 -23.71 -2.85 -0.50
C HIS A 185 -23.21 -2.38 -1.85
N GLY A 186 -22.07 -2.87 -2.28
CA GLY A 186 -21.41 -2.51 -3.52
C GLY A 186 -19.90 -2.41 -3.39
N THR A 187 -19.25 -1.92 -4.44
CA THR A 187 -17.81 -1.73 -4.49
C THR A 187 -17.37 -0.45 -3.78
N LEU A 188 -16.07 -0.27 -3.56
CA LEU A 188 -15.53 0.99 -3.03
C LEU A 188 -15.76 2.19 -3.98
N VAL A 189 -15.86 1.96 -5.28
CA VAL A 189 -16.18 3.02 -6.25
C VAL A 189 -17.64 3.42 -6.15
N ASP A 190 -18.54 2.46 -5.94
CA ASP A 190 -19.97 2.75 -5.70
C ASP A 190 -20.17 3.53 -4.39
N LEU A 191 -19.40 3.17 -3.33
CA LEU A 191 -19.42 3.92 -2.08
C LEU A 191 -18.91 5.36 -2.28
N LEU A 192 -17.82 5.57 -3.04
CA LEU A 192 -17.34 6.92 -3.38
C LEU A 192 -18.40 7.73 -4.14
N GLN A 193 -19.10 7.10 -5.09
CA GLN A 193 -20.19 7.76 -5.83
C GLN A 193 -21.31 8.17 -4.88
N SER A 194 -21.72 7.29 -3.98
CA SER A 194 -22.73 7.59 -2.97
C SER A 194 -22.31 8.74 -2.04
N MET A 195 -21.01 8.79 -1.67
CA MET A 195 -20.47 9.89 -0.85
C MET A 195 -20.45 11.22 -1.62
N LEU A 196 -20.17 11.18 -2.93
CA LEU A 196 -20.21 12.37 -3.79
C LEU A 196 -21.64 12.90 -3.90
N ASP A 197 -22.60 12.03 -4.16
CA ASP A 197 -24.03 12.37 -4.29
C ASP A 197 -24.59 12.95 -2.98
N ALA A 198 -24.10 12.46 -1.84
CA ALA A 198 -24.46 12.97 -0.50
C ALA A 198 -23.72 14.26 -0.11
N GLY A 199 -22.74 14.73 -0.89
CA GLY A 199 -21.88 15.88 -0.56
C GLY A 199 -20.81 15.61 0.51
N ASP A 200 -20.64 14.33 0.90
CA ASP A 200 -19.58 13.89 1.83
C ASP A 200 -18.20 13.84 1.17
N LEU A 201 -18.14 13.69 -0.14
CA LEU A 201 -16.95 13.78 -0.97
C LEU A 201 -17.03 15.05 -1.84
N ARG A 202 -15.93 15.79 -1.96
CA ARG A 202 -15.92 17.07 -2.67
C ARG A 202 -14.74 17.19 -3.62
N GLU A 203 -15.04 17.39 -4.89
CA GLU A 203 -14.06 17.79 -5.89
C GLU A 203 -13.33 19.07 -5.44
N GLY A 204 -12.03 19.16 -5.73
CA GLY A 204 -11.22 20.31 -5.33
C GLY A 204 -10.79 20.35 -3.85
N ARG A 205 -11.42 19.57 -2.95
CA ARG A 205 -11.11 19.53 -1.51
C ARG A 205 -10.57 18.18 -1.05
N ASP A 206 -10.85 17.11 -1.77
CA ASP A 206 -10.45 15.75 -1.42
C ASP A 206 -9.36 15.24 -2.35
N ALA A 207 -8.59 14.27 -1.89
CA ALA A 207 -7.62 13.51 -2.67
C ALA A 207 -7.69 12.03 -2.27
N LEU A 208 -7.56 11.15 -3.25
CA LEU A 208 -7.72 9.71 -3.09
C LEU A 208 -6.36 9.00 -2.96
N TYR A 209 -6.26 8.08 -2.01
CA TYR A 209 -5.07 7.25 -1.78
C TYR A 209 -5.53 5.81 -1.65
N ALA A 210 -5.18 4.96 -2.61
CA ALA A 210 -5.74 3.63 -2.70
C ALA A 210 -4.69 2.52 -2.80
N CYS A 211 -5.02 1.37 -2.23
CA CYS A 211 -4.35 0.12 -2.49
C CYS A 211 -5.35 -1.03 -2.49
N GLY A 212 -5.18 -1.98 -3.39
CA GLY A 212 -6.08 -3.11 -3.55
C GLY A 212 -5.88 -3.83 -4.88
N PRO A 213 -6.82 -4.70 -5.27
CA PRO A 213 -6.77 -5.41 -6.54
C PRO A 213 -6.67 -4.45 -7.74
N ASN A 214 -5.85 -4.77 -8.72
CA ASN A 214 -5.63 -3.91 -9.89
C ASN A 214 -6.92 -3.52 -10.62
N ARG A 215 -7.94 -4.40 -10.63
CA ARG A 215 -9.26 -4.07 -11.21
C ARG A 215 -9.97 -2.94 -10.44
N MET A 216 -9.90 -2.96 -9.11
CA MET A 216 -10.44 -1.88 -8.27
C MET A 216 -9.69 -0.57 -8.53
N LEU A 217 -8.36 -0.63 -8.60
CA LEU A 217 -7.53 0.56 -8.85
C LEU A 217 -7.75 1.14 -10.25
N ALA A 218 -7.97 0.29 -11.27
CA ALA A 218 -8.31 0.72 -12.63
C ALA A 218 -9.66 1.45 -12.67
N ALA A 219 -10.69 0.87 -12.07
CA ALA A 219 -12.01 1.51 -11.98
C ALA A 219 -11.96 2.84 -11.21
N LEU A 220 -11.17 2.88 -10.12
CA LEU A 220 -10.96 4.10 -9.36
C LEU A 220 -10.22 5.18 -10.17
N ALA A 221 -9.21 4.78 -10.96
CA ALA A 221 -8.47 5.68 -11.83
C ALA A 221 -9.37 6.33 -12.89
N GLU A 222 -10.23 5.54 -13.53
CA GLU A 222 -11.21 6.02 -14.49
C GLU A 222 -12.22 6.97 -13.83
N TRP A 223 -12.84 6.54 -12.71
CA TRP A 223 -13.81 7.32 -11.96
C TRP A 223 -13.23 8.66 -11.47
N SER A 224 -12.00 8.67 -10.98
CA SER A 224 -11.34 9.87 -10.47
C SER A 224 -10.93 10.84 -11.57
N ALA A 225 -10.56 10.34 -12.76
CA ALA A 225 -10.20 11.15 -13.91
C ALA A 225 -11.36 11.99 -14.44
N GLU A 226 -12.55 11.41 -14.48
CA GLU A 226 -13.77 12.09 -14.92
C GLU A 226 -14.16 13.26 -14.02
N ARG A 227 -13.62 13.32 -12.79
CA ARG A 227 -13.96 14.29 -11.73
C ARG A 227 -12.80 15.19 -11.32
N ASP A 228 -11.68 15.13 -12.03
CA ASP A 228 -10.44 15.88 -11.70
C ASP A 228 -10.04 15.70 -10.21
N LEU A 229 -10.29 14.51 -9.65
CA LEU A 229 -9.86 14.16 -8.29
C LEU A 229 -8.46 13.56 -8.32
N PRO A 230 -7.48 14.17 -7.64
CA PRO A 230 -6.15 13.57 -7.51
C PRO A 230 -6.22 12.19 -6.89
N CYS A 231 -5.60 11.20 -7.52
CA CYS A 231 -5.63 9.82 -7.07
C CYS A 231 -4.23 9.20 -7.12
N GLN A 232 -3.71 8.79 -5.97
CA GLN A 232 -2.49 7.99 -5.86
C GLN A 232 -2.86 6.55 -5.55
N VAL A 233 -2.25 5.62 -6.27
CA VAL A 233 -2.50 4.19 -6.14
C VAL A 233 -1.20 3.45 -5.82
N SER A 234 -1.26 2.50 -4.89
CA SER A 234 -0.19 1.54 -4.66
C SER A 234 -0.50 0.25 -5.41
N LEU A 235 0.25 0.01 -6.49
CA LEU A 235 0.02 -1.14 -7.36
C LEU A 235 0.70 -2.40 -6.85
N GLU A 236 0.06 -3.54 -7.13
CA GLU A 236 0.63 -4.87 -6.93
C GLU A 236 1.05 -5.49 -8.27
N THR A 237 2.24 -6.09 -8.32
CA THR A 237 2.74 -6.89 -9.42
C THR A 237 3.75 -7.92 -8.91
N HIS A 238 4.35 -8.70 -9.81
CA HIS A 238 5.37 -9.67 -9.46
C HIS A 238 6.72 -8.97 -9.21
N PHE A 239 7.09 -8.82 -7.94
CA PHE A 239 8.42 -8.33 -7.57
C PHE A 239 9.38 -9.50 -7.42
N GLY A 240 10.37 -9.59 -8.29
CA GLY A 240 11.47 -10.55 -8.14
C GLY A 240 12.55 -10.01 -7.21
N CYS A 241 13.45 -9.16 -7.74
CA CYS A 241 14.57 -8.63 -6.97
C CYS A 241 14.22 -7.48 -6.01
N GLY A 242 13.18 -6.69 -6.31
CA GLY A 242 12.83 -5.47 -5.56
C GLY A 242 13.79 -4.29 -5.75
N LEU A 243 14.80 -4.41 -6.62
CA LEU A 243 15.91 -3.47 -6.77
C LEU A 243 16.05 -2.87 -8.18
N GLY A 244 15.11 -3.16 -9.09
CA GLY A 244 15.12 -2.65 -10.46
C GLY A 244 16.06 -3.38 -11.42
N ILE A 245 16.53 -4.60 -11.09
CA ILE A 245 17.51 -5.32 -11.89
C ILE A 245 16.84 -6.35 -12.82
N CYS A 246 15.85 -7.10 -12.33
CA CYS A 246 15.26 -8.24 -13.05
C CYS A 246 14.14 -7.88 -14.02
N ALA A 247 13.67 -6.62 -14.03
CA ALA A 247 12.55 -6.12 -14.83
C ALA A 247 11.20 -6.85 -14.62
N GLY A 248 11.10 -7.78 -13.67
CA GLY A 248 9.89 -8.58 -13.42
C GLY A 248 8.68 -7.77 -12.92
N CYS A 249 8.92 -6.54 -12.43
CA CYS A 249 7.89 -5.63 -11.94
C CYS A 249 7.58 -4.49 -12.93
N ALA A 250 7.88 -4.67 -14.22
CA ALA A 250 7.57 -3.68 -15.24
C ALA A 250 6.06 -3.50 -15.40
N VAL A 251 5.60 -2.25 -15.35
CA VAL A 251 4.20 -1.86 -15.56
C VAL A 251 4.13 -0.81 -16.64
N PRO A 252 3.18 -0.92 -17.60
CA PRO A 252 3.04 0.06 -18.65
C PRO A 252 2.50 1.38 -18.11
N VAL A 253 3.02 2.48 -18.67
CA VAL A 253 2.60 3.84 -18.35
C VAL A 253 2.21 4.58 -19.61
N LYS A 254 1.27 5.51 -19.47
CA LYS A 254 0.87 6.41 -20.56
C LYS A 254 2.06 7.27 -20.99
N ALA A 255 2.25 7.39 -22.30
CA ALA A 255 3.26 8.27 -22.86
C ALA A 255 2.98 9.73 -22.47
N THR A 256 4.03 10.48 -22.13
CA THR A 256 3.91 11.93 -21.93
C THR A 256 3.65 12.58 -23.29
N ALA A 257 2.57 13.37 -23.39
CA ALA A 257 2.21 14.04 -24.63
C ALA A 257 3.38 14.91 -25.14
N GLY A 258 3.73 14.74 -26.42
CA GLY A 258 4.78 15.52 -27.10
C GLY A 258 6.22 15.03 -26.92
N ALA A 259 6.46 13.90 -26.23
CA ALA A 259 7.77 13.27 -26.16
C ALA A 259 7.91 12.21 -27.26
N GLU A 260 9.06 12.18 -27.98
CA GLU A 260 9.46 10.99 -28.73
C GLU A 260 9.78 9.89 -27.71
N VAL A 261 8.89 8.90 -27.63
CA VAL A 261 8.95 7.86 -26.58
C VAL A 261 9.49 6.58 -27.22
N SER A 262 10.63 6.11 -26.73
CA SER A 262 11.10 4.77 -27.07
C SER A 262 10.14 3.71 -26.50
N ALA A 263 10.19 2.48 -27.03
CA ALA A 263 9.38 1.38 -26.49
C ALA A 263 9.67 1.11 -25.01
N PHE A 264 10.88 1.43 -24.53
CA PHE A 264 11.30 1.26 -23.13
C PHE A 264 10.74 2.35 -22.21
N ASP A 265 10.49 3.57 -22.71
CA ASP A 265 9.94 4.68 -21.92
C ASP A 265 8.45 4.50 -21.60
N ARG A 266 7.82 3.46 -22.15
CA ARG A 266 6.43 3.07 -21.89
C ARG A 266 6.27 2.15 -20.68
N PHE A 267 7.36 1.83 -19.99
CA PHE A 267 7.36 0.96 -18.82
C PHE A 267 8.14 1.59 -17.68
N VAL A 268 7.66 1.37 -16.47
CA VAL A 268 8.35 1.70 -15.23
C VAL A 268 8.55 0.45 -14.40
N PHE A 269 9.62 0.39 -13.63
CA PHE A 269 9.85 -0.68 -12.67
C PHE A 269 9.24 -0.29 -11.33
N LEU A 270 8.10 -0.89 -10.96
CA LEU A 270 7.38 -0.55 -9.73
C LEU A 270 8.24 -0.62 -8.47
N CYS A 271 9.22 -1.50 -8.41
CA CYS A 271 10.12 -1.60 -7.26
C CYS A 271 11.03 -0.37 -7.08
N ARG A 272 11.15 0.49 -8.11
CA ARG A 272 11.96 1.72 -8.08
C ARG A 272 11.15 2.98 -8.18
N GLU A 273 10.17 3.00 -9.10
CA GLU A 273 9.39 4.21 -9.43
C GLU A 273 7.98 4.19 -8.83
N GLY A 274 7.58 3.04 -8.27
CA GLY A 274 6.40 2.79 -7.47
C GLY A 274 6.78 2.25 -6.09
N PRO A 275 5.93 1.47 -5.42
CA PRO A 275 4.63 0.99 -5.90
C PRO A 275 3.55 2.07 -5.96
N VAL A 276 3.76 3.20 -5.26
CA VAL A 276 2.83 4.33 -5.27
C VAL A 276 3.06 5.18 -6.51
N MET A 277 2.00 5.40 -7.26
CA MET A 277 1.99 6.19 -8.50
C MET A 277 0.71 7.01 -8.61
N ASP A 278 0.77 8.07 -9.41
CA ASP A 278 -0.42 8.75 -9.90
C ASP A 278 -1.25 7.77 -10.76
N ALA A 279 -2.52 7.57 -10.40
CA ALA A 279 -3.42 6.64 -11.06
C ALA A 279 -3.61 6.94 -12.55
N GLN A 280 -3.51 8.20 -12.95
CA GLN A 280 -3.66 8.66 -14.33
C GLN A 280 -2.44 8.36 -15.18
N ARG A 281 -1.27 8.13 -14.57
CA ARG A 281 -0.04 7.78 -15.28
C ARG A 281 -0.01 6.32 -15.74
N VAL A 282 -0.80 5.45 -15.11
CA VAL A 282 -0.81 4.00 -15.39
C VAL A 282 -1.60 3.70 -16.66
N GLU A 283 -1.04 2.85 -17.54
CA GLU A 283 -1.78 2.27 -18.69
C GLU A 283 -2.48 0.98 -18.24
N TRP A 284 -3.69 1.14 -17.72
CA TRP A 284 -4.43 0.09 -17.02
C TRP A 284 -4.76 -1.14 -17.89
N ALA A 285 -4.95 -0.94 -19.21
CA ALA A 285 -5.22 -2.05 -20.13
C ALA A 285 -4.08 -3.07 -20.19
N GLY A 286 -2.85 -2.65 -19.89
CA GLY A 286 -1.67 -3.51 -19.89
C GLY A 286 -1.24 -4.01 -18.52
N VAL A 287 -1.93 -3.64 -17.44
CA VAL A 287 -1.60 -4.12 -16.09
C VAL A 287 -2.17 -5.52 -15.90
N ARG A 288 -1.29 -6.50 -15.68
CA ARG A 288 -1.71 -7.88 -15.40
C ARG A 288 -2.38 -7.98 -14.03
N THR A 289 -3.51 -8.67 -13.98
CA THR A 289 -4.27 -8.96 -12.75
C THR A 289 -3.80 -10.26 -12.12
#